data_d4502216eea3883e001b38da34ba76eb
#
_entry.id   d4502216eea3883e001b38da34ba76eb
#
_cell.length_a   1.000
_cell.length_b   1.000
_cell.length_c   1.000
_cell.angle_alpha   90.00
_cell.angle_beta   90.00
_cell.angle_gamma   90.00
#
_symmetry.space_group_name_H-M   'P 1'
#
loop_
_entity.id
_entity.type
_entity.pdbx_description
1 polymer ?
#
loop_
_entity_poly.entity_id
_entity_poly.type
_entity_poly.pdbx_seq_one_letter_code
_entity_poly.pdbx_strand_id
1 'polypeptide(L)'
;GNNRIHWVRETVNSISEDVEHVVSCVSGAAYTCKYVFDSRIPDAFHSTSDGFIRIQQHFLGWVVKVKEPLFNPDLFTVMDIRVVYKDTTCFTYVLPTSPYEALVEFTLFTPELIEMQDYEACLKKYMSECIGSTDFEILETEYGIIPMTDFPFSNRNTESITRIGTGGGWVKPATGYSFMNASKFSQQILQNL
;
A
#
# COMPACT_ATOMS: atom_id res chain seq x y z
N GLY A 1 -5.26 27.30 5.87
CA GLY A 1 -5.68 25.93 6.19
C GLY A 1 -7.13 25.92 6.65
N ASN A 2 -7.84 24.84 6.41
CA ASN A 2 -9.23 24.70 6.86
C ASN A 2 -9.20 24.42 8.39
N ASN A 3 -9.67 25.38 9.21
CA ASN A 3 -9.69 25.27 10.67
C ASN A 3 -10.60 24.14 11.23
N ARG A 4 -11.19 23.33 10.35
CA ARG A 4 -12.05 22.18 10.72
C ARG A 4 -11.31 20.85 10.69
N ILE A 5 -10.03 20.82 10.27
CA ILE A 5 -9.22 19.61 10.19
C ILE A 5 -8.10 19.72 11.23
N HIS A 6 -8.06 18.74 12.13
CA HIS A 6 -7.00 18.60 13.11
C HIS A 6 -6.17 17.35 12.79
N TRP A 7 -4.89 17.54 12.53
CA TRP A 7 -3.96 16.46 12.30
C TRP A 7 -3.35 16.00 13.61
N VAL A 8 -3.47 14.69 13.89
CA VAL A 8 -2.91 14.06 15.08
C VAL A 8 -1.97 12.94 14.64
N ARG A 9 -0.75 12.95 15.15
CA ARG A 9 0.26 11.91 14.90
C ARG A 9 0.32 10.97 16.09
N GLU A 10 -0.62 10.02 16.12
CA GLU A 10 -0.79 9.06 17.20
C GLU A 10 -1.02 7.67 16.62
N THR A 11 -0.58 6.64 17.34
CA THR A 11 -0.91 5.26 16.99
C THR A 11 -2.21 4.87 17.69
N VAL A 12 -3.23 4.54 16.92
CA VAL A 12 -4.52 4.07 17.44
C VAL A 12 -4.36 2.67 18.01
N ASN A 13 -4.73 2.49 19.26
CA ASN A 13 -4.73 1.21 19.96
C ASN A 13 -6.05 0.47 19.75
N SER A 14 -7.18 1.09 20.09
CA SER A 14 -8.50 0.48 20.01
C SER A 14 -9.57 1.49 19.65
N ILE A 15 -10.72 0.99 19.19
CA ILE A 15 -11.94 1.74 18.97
C ILE A 15 -13.04 0.99 19.72
N SER A 16 -13.76 1.67 20.63
CA SER A 16 -14.95 1.15 21.30
C SER A 16 -16.21 1.75 20.71
N GLU A 17 -17.31 0.99 20.73
CA GLU A 17 -18.63 1.36 20.22
C GLU A 17 -19.69 1.43 21.35
N ASP A 18 -19.30 1.90 22.52
CA ASP A 18 -20.24 2.09 23.63
C ASP A 18 -21.19 3.27 23.34
N VAL A 19 -21.64 3.99 24.38
CA VAL A 19 -22.57 5.13 24.26
C VAL A 19 -22.05 6.26 23.35
N GLU A 20 -20.73 6.43 23.31
CA GLU A 20 -19.98 7.30 22.38
C GLU A 20 -18.77 6.54 21.87
N HIS A 21 -18.42 6.72 20.58
CA HIS A 21 -17.24 6.06 20.03
C HIS A 21 -15.98 6.69 20.58
N VAL A 22 -15.14 5.86 21.18
CA VAL A 22 -13.86 6.31 21.74
C VAL A 22 -12.72 5.67 20.97
N VAL A 23 -11.94 6.52 20.32
CA VAL A 23 -10.65 6.12 19.68
C VAL A 23 -9.55 6.32 20.70
N SER A 24 -8.98 5.22 21.19
CA SER A 24 -7.89 5.23 22.17
C SER A 24 -6.55 5.06 21.48
N CYS A 25 -5.57 5.86 21.87
CA CYS A 25 -4.21 5.83 21.33
C CYS A 25 -3.22 5.16 22.30
N VAL A 26 -2.09 4.71 21.77
CA VAL A 26 -1.01 4.07 22.55
C VAL A 26 -0.41 5.05 23.58
N SER A 27 -0.40 6.34 23.29
CA SER A 27 0.03 7.39 24.22
C SER A 27 -0.87 7.56 25.45
N GLY A 28 -2.07 6.97 25.46
CA GLY A 28 -3.12 7.17 26.45
C GLY A 28 -4.11 8.29 26.10
N ALA A 29 -3.90 9.01 24.99
CA ALA A 29 -4.88 9.96 24.47
C ALA A 29 -6.15 9.23 24.02
N ALA A 30 -7.31 9.86 24.18
CA ALA A 30 -8.60 9.35 23.75
C ALA A 30 -9.42 10.45 23.05
N TYR A 31 -10.09 10.07 21.98
CA TYR A 31 -10.91 10.98 21.17
C TYR A 31 -12.34 10.44 21.10
N THR A 32 -13.30 11.25 21.45
CA THR A 32 -14.71 10.91 21.32
C THR A 32 -15.26 11.46 20.00
N CYS A 33 -16.01 10.64 19.27
CA CYS A 33 -16.52 11.01 17.96
C CYS A 33 -17.86 10.32 17.65
N LYS A 34 -18.57 10.88 16.68
CA LYS A 34 -19.86 10.32 16.21
C LYS A 34 -19.65 9.26 15.13
N TYR A 35 -18.64 9.45 14.28
CA TYR A 35 -18.31 8.54 13.18
C TYR A 35 -16.80 8.27 13.14
N VAL A 36 -16.43 7.04 12.80
CA VAL A 36 -15.05 6.63 12.62
C VAL A 36 -14.86 6.07 11.21
N PHE A 37 -13.83 6.54 10.54
CA PHE A 37 -13.33 5.96 9.28
C PHE A 37 -11.99 5.27 9.56
N ASP A 38 -12.01 3.93 9.64
CA ASP A 38 -10.87 3.14 10.08
C ASP A 38 -10.20 2.42 8.90
N SER A 39 -8.96 2.77 8.59
CA SER A 39 -8.16 2.16 7.53
C SER A 39 -7.27 1.00 7.99
N ARG A 40 -7.24 0.70 9.29
CA ARG A 40 -6.42 -0.38 9.83
C ARG A 40 -6.93 -1.74 9.37
N ILE A 41 -6.01 -2.66 9.12
CA ILE A 41 -6.35 -4.07 8.89
C ILE A 41 -6.92 -4.63 10.21
N PRO A 42 -8.10 -5.24 10.22
CA PRO A 42 -8.68 -5.77 11.46
C PRO A 42 -7.91 -7.00 11.96
N ASP A 43 -7.75 -7.12 13.28
CA ASP A 43 -7.05 -8.23 13.94
C ASP A 43 -7.59 -9.61 13.52
N ALA A 44 -8.89 -9.68 13.25
CA ALA A 44 -9.52 -10.90 12.75
C ALA A 44 -8.95 -11.38 11.40
N PHE A 45 -8.40 -10.49 10.57
CA PHE A 45 -7.69 -10.91 9.36
C PHE A 45 -6.43 -11.71 9.70
N HIS A 46 -5.72 -11.35 10.76
CA HIS A 46 -4.51 -12.02 11.20
C HIS A 46 -4.78 -13.28 12.03
N SER A 47 -5.88 -13.31 12.78
CA SER A 47 -6.23 -14.40 13.70
C SER A 47 -6.99 -15.56 13.06
N THR A 48 -7.66 -15.34 11.92
CA THR A 48 -8.42 -16.38 11.24
C THR A 48 -7.50 -17.20 10.33
N SER A 49 -7.28 -18.47 10.64
CA SER A 49 -6.35 -19.34 9.90
C SER A 49 -6.95 -19.97 8.65
N ASP A 50 -8.29 -20.07 8.54
CA ASP A 50 -8.92 -20.97 7.58
C ASP A 50 -9.88 -20.30 6.60
N GLY A 51 -9.81 -20.75 5.35
CA GLY A 51 -10.82 -20.53 4.32
C GLY A 51 -10.64 -19.32 3.40
N PHE A 52 -9.65 -18.47 3.62
CA PHE A 52 -9.40 -17.29 2.77
C PHE A 52 -8.09 -17.39 2.01
N ILE A 53 -8.08 -16.89 0.79
CA ILE A 53 -6.84 -16.72 0.01
C ILE A 53 -5.96 -15.69 0.71
N ARG A 54 -4.67 -16.02 0.87
CA ARG A 54 -3.67 -15.16 1.52
C ARG A 54 -2.44 -15.05 0.66
N ILE A 55 -2.56 -14.34 -0.44
CA ILE A 55 -1.43 -13.90 -1.24
C ILE A 55 -1.17 -12.45 -0.88
N GLN A 56 0.08 -12.08 -0.85
CA GLN A 56 0.50 -10.71 -0.61
C GLN A 56 1.12 -10.16 -1.90
N GLN A 57 0.65 -9.02 -2.35
CA GLN A 57 1.42 -8.17 -3.24
C GLN A 57 2.33 -7.34 -2.36
N HIS A 58 3.62 -7.48 -2.52
CA HIS A 58 4.60 -6.73 -1.74
C HIS A 58 5.71 -6.22 -2.63
N PHE A 59 6.29 -5.11 -2.26
CA PHE A 59 7.21 -4.40 -3.13
C PHE A 59 8.25 -3.60 -2.35
N LEU A 60 9.38 -3.36 -3.01
CA LEU A 60 10.36 -2.36 -2.65
C LEU A 60 10.55 -1.43 -3.85
N GLY A 61 10.46 -0.13 -3.61
CA GLY A 61 10.70 0.91 -4.61
C GLY A 61 11.84 1.83 -4.20
N TRP A 62 12.63 2.26 -5.16
CA TRP A 62 13.66 3.28 -5.02
C TRP A 62 13.37 4.45 -5.94
N VAL A 63 13.32 5.65 -5.40
CA VAL A 63 13.47 6.86 -6.21
C VAL A 63 14.96 7.01 -6.47
N VAL A 64 15.35 6.77 -7.70
CA VAL A 64 16.76 6.77 -8.11
C VAL A 64 17.11 8.02 -8.91
N LYS A 65 18.34 8.49 -8.75
CA LYS A 65 18.94 9.55 -9.56
C LYS A 65 20.18 8.99 -10.26
N VAL A 66 20.23 9.18 -11.58
CA VAL A 66 21.32 8.77 -12.45
C VAL A 66 22.08 9.96 -12.98
N LYS A 67 23.33 9.76 -13.42
CA LYS A 67 24.16 10.84 -13.96
C LYS A 67 23.86 11.17 -15.43
N GLU A 68 23.46 10.15 -16.18
CA GLU A 68 23.13 10.29 -17.59
C GLU A 68 21.60 10.26 -17.79
N PRO A 69 21.05 10.89 -18.85
CA PRO A 69 19.61 10.95 -19.10
C PRO A 69 19.07 9.61 -19.62
N LEU A 70 18.83 8.65 -18.72
CA LEU A 70 18.40 7.29 -19.03
C LEU A 70 16.89 7.11 -19.06
N PHE A 71 16.13 8.04 -18.53
CA PHE A 71 14.67 7.94 -18.45
C PHE A 71 13.97 8.85 -19.43
N ASN A 72 12.82 8.42 -19.92
CA ASN A 72 11.92 9.28 -20.70
C ASN A 72 10.71 9.66 -19.82
N PRO A 73 10.55 10.93 -19.39
CA PRO A 73 9.46 11.35 -18.51
C PRO A 73 8.07 11.28 -19.16
N ASP A 74 7.99 11.13 -20.47
CA ASP A 74 6.71 10.98 -21.19
C ASP A 74 6.23 9.51 -21.25
N LEU A 75 7.05 8.58 -20.79
CA LEU A 75 6.77 7.15 -20.82
C LEU A 75 6.95 6.55 -19.42
N PHE A 76 6.06 5.66 -19.06
CA PHE A 76 6.24 4.81 -17.87
C PHE A 76 6.21 3.34 -18.26
N THR A 77 6.95 2.52 -17.51
CA THR A 77 7.00 1.08 -17.73
C THR A 77 6.05 0.39 -16.75
N VAL A 78 5.12 -0.39 -17.29
CA VAL A 78 4.15 -1.16 -16.49
C VAL A 78 4.48 -2.64 -16.58
N MET A 79 4.66 -3.28 -15.40
CA MET A 79 4.80 -4.74 -15.28
C MET A 79 5.92 -5.32 -16.17
N ASP A 80 7.12 -4.77 -16.08
CA ASP A 80 8.29 -5.32 -16.77
C ASP A 80 8.75 -6.62 -16.10
N ILE A 81 8.63 -7.73 -16.81
CA ILE A 81 8.91 -9.08 -16.32
C ILE A 81 10.32 -9.58 -16.63
N ARG A 82 11.24 -8.73 -17.10
CA ARG A 82 12.62 -9.15 -17.48
C ARG A 82 13.46 -9.61 -16.30
N VAL A 83 13.23 -9.07 -15.11
CA VAL A 83 13.87 -9.56 -13.88
C VAL A 83 12.89 -10.45 -13.13
N VAL A 84 13.32 -11.67 -12.84
CA VAL A 84 12.53 -12.67 -12.14
C VAL A 84 13.18 -13.04 -10.82
N TYR A 85 12.37 -13.40 -9.84
CA TYR A 85 12.78 -13.94 -8.54
C TYR A 85 12.22 -15.34 -8.37
N LYS A 86 13.07 -16.38 -8.45
CA LYS A 86 12.67 -17.79 -8.34
C LYS A 86 11.45 -18.11 -9.24
N ASP A 87 10.58 -19.00 -8.81
CA ASP A 87 9.33 -19.35 -9.51
C ASP A 87 8.14 -18.51 -9.02
N THR A 88 8.32 -17.19 -8.88
CA THR A 88 7.28 -16.30 -8.40
C THR A 88 6.75 -15.41 -9.52
N THR A 89 5.51 -14.94 -9.37
CA THR A 89 4.98 -13.85 -10.18
C THR A 89 5.56 -12.54 -9.67
N CYS A 90 6.35 -11.88 -10.50
CA CYS A 90 6.96 -10.60 -10.17
C CYS A 90 7.13 -9.72 -11.40
N PHE A 91 7.29 -8.43 -11.17
CA PHE A 91 7.52 -7.43 -12.22
C PHE A 91 8.15 -6.16 -11.63
N THR A 92 8.60 -5.28 -12.51
CA THR A 92 9.12 -3.97 -12.14
C THR A 92 8.29 -2.86 -12.79
N TYR A 93 7.95 -1.84 -12.02
CA TYR A 93 7.48 -0.54 -12.52
C TYR A 93 8.65 0.42 -12.66
N VAL A 94 8.57 1.32 -13.67
CA VAL A 94 9.45 2.48 -13.78
C VAL A 94 8.59 3.70 -14.07
N LEU A 95 8.59 4.65 -13.14
CA LEU A 95 7.85 5.90 -13.22
C LEU A 95 8.83 7.08 -13.25
N PRO A 96 9.27 7.53 -14.44
CA PRO A 96 10.17 8.65 -14.56
C PRO A 96 9.54 9.97 -14.13
N THR A 97 10.26 10.76 -13.36
CA THR A 97 9.90 12.15 -13.02
C THR A 97 10.72 13.16 -13.80
N SER A 98 11.87 12.75 -14.32
CA SER A 98 12.75 13.51 -15.20
C SER A 98 13.63 12.56 -16.03
N PRO A 99 14.43 13.07 -16.98
CA PRO A 99 15.43 12.24 -17.68
C PRO A 99 16.47 11.59 -16.76
N TYR A 100 16.63 12.11 -15.54
CA TYR A 100 17.63 11.70 -14.57
C TYR A 100 17.07 11.03 -13.33
N GLU A 101 15.75 11.07 -13.12
CA GLU A 101 15.11 10.56 -11.90
C GLU A 101 13.88 9.72 -12.23
N ALA A 102 13.73 8.59 -11.54
CA ALA A 102 12.57 7.72 -11.64
C ALA A 102 12.32 6.96 -10.32
N LEU A 103 11.06 6.63 -10.06
CA LEU A 103 10.74 5.53 -9.17
C LEU A 103 10.94 4.22 -9.94
N VAL A 104 11.71 3.31 -9.37
CA VAL A 104 11.89 1.92 -9.83
C VAL A 104 11.42 1.01 -8.72
N GLU A 105 10.33 0.28 -8.95
CA GLU A 105 9.68 -0.56 -7.95
C GLU A 105 9.62 -2.01 -8.41
N PHE A 106 10.18 -2.92 -7.60
CA PHE A 106 10.11 -4.35 -7.82
C PHE A 106 9.02 -4.97 -6.94
N THR A 107 8.05 -5.61 -7.57
CA THR A 107 6.82 -6.14 -6.96
C THR A 107 6.74 -7.65 -7.15
N LEU A 108 6.29 -8.34 -6.10
CA LEU A 108 6.06 -9.79 -6.09
C LEU A 108 4.67 -10.13 -5.56
N PHE A 109 4.21 -11.34 -5.94
CA PHE A 109 3.00 -11.97 -5.39
C PHE A 109 3.38 -13.32 -4.78
N THR A 110 3.47 -13.38 -3.45
CA THR A 110 3.79 -14.62 -2.72
C THR A 110 2.96 -14.73 -1.44
N PRO A 111 2.73 -15.93 -0.91
CA PRO A 111 2.09 -16.10 0.39
C PRO A 111 2.91 -15.50 1.53
N GLU A 112 4.24 -15.58 1.43
CA GLU A 112 5.19 -15.11 2.44
C GLU A 112 6.05 -13.98 1.87
N LEU A 113 6.50 -13.09 2.75
CA LEU A 113 7.43 -12.03 2.38
C LEU A 113 8.83 -12.61 2.13
N ILE A 114 9.60 -11.93 1.31
CA ILE A 114 11.01 -12.26 1.10
C ILE A 114 11.90 -11.34 1.94
N GLU A 115 13.17 -11.69 2.06
CA GLU A 115 14.15 -10.88 2.78
C GLU A 115 14.43 -9.56 2.04
N MET A 116 14.67 -8.48 2.78
CA MET A 116 14.91 -7.15 2.19
C MET A 116 16.05 -7.15 1.18
N GLN A 117 17.13 -7.88 1.47
CA GLN A 117 18.27 -8.02 0.58
C GLN A 117 17.94 -8.65 -0.80
N ASP A 118 16.89 -9.48 -0.86
CA ASP A 118 16.46 -10.10 -2.12
C ASP A 118 15.74 -9.09 -3.03
N TYR A 119 14.91 -8.20 -2.45
CA TYR A 119 14.34 -7.08 -3.22
C TYR A 119 15.43 -6.17 -3.75
N GLU A 120 16.38 -5.80 -2.90
CA GLU A 120 17.49 -4.93 -3.30
C GLU A 120 18.33 -5.57 -4.42
N ALA A 121 18.57 -6.89 -4.35
CA ALA A 121 19.30 -7.61 -5.39
C ALA A 121 18.54 -7.56 -6.73
N CYS A 122 17.22 -7.74 -6.73
CA CYS A 122 16.39 -7.64 -7.92
C CYS A 122 16.37 -6.21 -8.49
N LEU A 123 16.27 -5.19 -7.65
CA LEU A 123 16.34 -3.78 -8.07
C LEU A 123 17.71 -3.43 -8.66
N LYS A 124 18.80 -3.82 -8.00
CA LYS A 124 20.17 -3.62 -8.53
C LYS A 124 20.35 -4.32 -9.87
N LYS A 125 19.84 -5.54 -10.00
CA LYS A 125 19.85 -6.28 -11.26
C LYS A 125 19.06 -5.55 -12.34
N TYR A 126 17.85 -5.05 -12.02
CA TYR A 126 17.04 -4.30 -12.96
C TYR A 126 17.73 -3.01 -13.40
N MET A 127 18.31 -2.26 -12.48
CA MET A 127 19.07 -1.05 -12.80
C MET A 127 20.24 -1.33 -13.74
N SER A 128 21.01 -2.40 -13.49
CA SER A 128 22.17 -2.74 -14.34
C SER A 128 21.77 -3.31 -15.70
N GLU A 129 20.82 -4.26 -15.75
CA GLU A 129 20.52 -5.02 -16.97
C GLU A 129 19.44 -4.34 -17.84
N CYS A 130 18.49 -3.64 -17.23
CA CYS A 130 17.34 -3.08 -17.94
C CYS A 130 17.43 -1.57 -18.15
N ILE A 131 17.96 -0.83 -17.17
CA ILE A 131 18.18 0.62 -17.28
C ILE A 131 19.58 0.93 -17.82
N GLY A 132 20.57 0.06 -17.55
CA GLY A 132 21.94 0.23 -18.00
C GLY A 132 22.81 1.10 -17.10
N SER A 133 22.44 1.22 -15.82
CA SER A 133 23.24 1.98 -14.83
C SER A 133 23.50 1.17 -13.59
N THR A 134 24.76 1.19 -13.15
CA THR A 134 25.20 0.69 -11.83
C THR A 134 25.63 1.82 -10.90
N ASP A 135 25.70 3.05 -11.42
CA ASP A 135 26.08 4.25 -10.69
C ASP A 135 24.85 5.17 -10.57
N PHE A 136 24.14 5.04 -9.47
CA PHE A 136 22.94 5.83 -9.13
C PHE A 136 22.88 6.11 -7.64
N GLU A 137 22.21 7.19 -7.29
CA GLU A 137 21.88 7.57 -5.93
C GLU A 137 20.44 7.14 -5.62
N ILE A 138 20.20 6.59 -4.42
CA ILE A 138 18.85 6.33 -3.92
C ILE A 138 18.43 7.55 -3.09
N LEU A 139 17.44 8.29 -3.59
CA LEU A 139 16.92 9.49 -2.95
C LEU A 139 15.87 9.16 -1.90
N GLU A 140 15.02 8.17 -2.21
CA GLU A 140 13.92 7.73 -1.34
C GLU A 140 13.70 6.23 -1.52
N THR A 141 13.21 5.59 -0.46
CA THR A 141 12.85 4.17 -0.46
C THR A 141 11.42 4.04 0.01
N GLU A 142 10.62 3.28 -0.72
CA GLU A 142 9.29 2.88 -0.30
C GLU A 142 9.20 1.35 -0.18
N TYR A 143 8.40 0.89 0.76
CA TYR A 143 8.11 -0.51 0.97
C TYR A 143 6.64 -0.67 1.31
N GLY A 144 5.98 -1.66 0.72
CA GLY A 144 4.56 -1.88 0.98
C GLY A 144 4.14 -3.34 0.86
N ILE A 145 3.04 -3.65 1.56
CA ILE A 145 2.39 -4.96 1.54
C ILE A 145 0.90 -4.73 1.34
N ILE A 146 0.35 -5.34 0.30
CA ILE A 146 -1.06 -5.28 -0.04
C ILE A 146 -1.62 -6.69 0.05
N PRO A 147 -2.55 -6.99 0.98
CA PRO A 147 -3.19 -8.30 1.04
C PRO A 147 -4.08 -8.52 -0.17
N MET A 148 -3.79 -9.57 -0.93
CA MET A 148 -4.58 -10.08 -2.04
C MET A 148 -5.45 -11.23 -1.51
N THR A 149 -6.66 -10.92 -1.07
CA THR A 149 -7.49 -11.84 -0.30
C THR A 149 -8.97 -11.67 -0.61
N ASP A 150 -9.73 -12.73 -0.44
CA ASP A 150 -11.19 -12.75 -0.46
C ASP A 150 -11.81 -12.57 0.95
N PHE A 151 -11.00 -12.17 1.94
CA PHE A 151 -11.49 -11.88 3.29
C PHE A 151 -12.55 -10.78 3.27
N PRO A 152 -13.73 -10.99 3.91
CA PRO A 152 -14.87 -10.07 3.80
C PRO A 152 -14.71 -8.86 4.74
N PHE A 153 -13.81 -7.95 4.43
CA PHE A 153 -13.55 -6.73 5.21
C PHE A 153 -14.80 -5.88 5.44
N SER A 154 -15.67 -5.75 4.42
CA SER A 154 -16.89 -4.91 4.48
C SER A 154 -17.91 -5.40 5.50
N ASN A 155 -17.93 -6.69 5.85
CA ASN A 155 -18.86 -7.24 6.86
C ASN A 155 -18.56 -6.74 8.28
N ARG A 156 -17.53 -5.91 8.44
CA ARG A 156 -17.12 -5.33 9.74
C ARG A 156 -17.44 -3.85 9.86
N ASN A 157 -18.21 -3.32 8.94
CA ASN A 157 -18.81 -2.00 9.10
C ASN A 157 -19.98 -2.07 10.09
N THR A 158 -20.15 -0.99 10.84
CA THR A 158 -21.32 -0.77 11.70
C THR A 158 -22.03 0.52 11.27
N GLU A 159 -23.04 0.96 11.97
CA GLU A 159 -23.74 2.22 11.65
C GLU A 159 -22.81 3.44 11.74
N SER A 160 -21.79 3.37 12.55
CA SER A 160 -20.92 4.49 12.91
C SER A 160 -19.44 4.26 12.66
N ILE A 161 -18.99 3.01 12.44
CA ILE A 161 -17.64 2.70 12.03
C ILE A 161 -17.65 2.19 10.59
N THR A 162 -17.03 2.94 9.69
CA THR A 162 -16.82 2.55 8.29
C THR A 162 -15.36 2.17 8.08
N ARG A 163 -15.11 0.93 7.69
CA ARG A 163 -13.79 0.49 7.28
C ARG A 163 -13.48 1.05 5.90
N ILE A 164 -12.30 1.64 5.74
CA ILE A 164 -11.87 2.31 4.50
C ILE A 164 -10.52 1.74 4.02
N GLY A 165 -10.16 2.06 2.78
CA GLY A 165 -8.89 1.63 2.20
C GLY A 165 -8.73 0.11 2.19
N THR A 166 -7.52 -0.38 2.42
CA THR A 166 -7.21 -1.81 2.48
C THR A 166 -8.01 -2.52 3.57
N GLY A 167 -8.10 -1.92 4.76
CA GLY A 167 -8.89 -2.46 5.89
C GLY A 167 -10.39 -2.49 5.64
N GLY A 168 -10.89 -1.74 4.66
CA GLY A 168 -12.28 -1.74 4.20
C GLY A 168 -12.54 -2.64 2.98
N GLY A 169 -11.54 -3.35 2.48
CA GLY A 169 -11.66 -4.19 1.28
C GLY A 169 -11.78 -3.40 -0.03
N TRP A 170 -11.25 -2.16 -0.06
CA TRP A 170 -11.29 -1.34 -1.27
C TRP A 170 -10.24 -1.74 -2.31
N VAL A 171 -9.26 -2.53 -1.90
CA VAL A 171 -8.28 -3.12 -2.80
C VAL A 171 -8.92 -4.25 -3.59
N LYS A 172 -8.73 -4.26 -4.90
CA LYS A 172 -9.22 -5.31 -5.78
C LYS A 172 -8.33 -6.56 -5.64
N PRO A 173 -8.86 -7.70 -5.14
CA PRO A 173 -8.04 -8.87 -4.80
C PRO A 173 -7.21 -9.44 -5.96
N ALA A 174 -7.66 -9.24 -7.19
CA ALA A 174 -6.99 -9.79 -8.37
C ALA A 174 -5.85 -8.92 -8.94
N THR A 175 -5.76 -7.64 -8.53
CA THR A 175 -4.83 -6.69 -9.17
C THR A 175 -4.10 -5.77 -8.19
N GLY A 176 -4.52 -5.71 -6.92
CA GLY A 176 -3.99 -4.75 -5.95
C GLY A 176 -4.48 -3.31 -6.14
N TYR A 177 -5.24 -3.02 -7.20
CA TYR A 177 -5.69 -1.66 -7.49
C TYR A 177 -6.86 -1.24 -6.59
N SER A 178 -6.79 -0.03 -6.06
CA SER A 178 -7.81 0.52 -5.15
C SER A 178 -8.42 1.85 -5.63
N PHE A 179 -7.78 2.58 -6.55
CA PHE A 179 -8.14 3.94 -6.91
C PHE A 179 -9.63 4.11 -7.30
N MET A 180 -10.13 3.28 -8.22
CA MET A 180 -11.52 3.35 -8.65
C MET A 180 -12.51 3.01 -7.53
N ASN A 181 -12.17 2.02 -6.68
CA ASN A 181 -12.98 1.67 -5.52
C ASN A 181 -12.95 2.79 -4.48
N ALA A 182 -11.78 3.38 -4.22
CA ALA A 182 -11.65 4.50 -3.31
C ALA A 182 -12.52 5.68 -3.74
N SER A 183 -12.49 6.06 -5.02
CA SER A 183 -13.35 7.11 -5.57
C SER A 183 -14.85 6.78 -5.39
N LYS A 184 -15.26 5.57 -5.79
CA LYS A 184 -16.66 5.14 -5.70
C LYS A 184 -17.16 5.11 -4.25
N PHE A 185 -16.44 4.46 -3.35
CA PHE A 185 -16.85 4.31 -1.96
C PHE A 185 -16.81 5.62 -1.18
N SER A 186 -15.85 6.51 -1.47
CA SER A 186 -15.84 7.85 -0.88
C SER A 186 -17.08 8.66 -1.26
N GLN A 187 -17.55 8.56 -2.50
CA GLN A 187 -18.81 9.19 -2.92
C GLN A 187 -20.02 8.62 -2.20
N GLN A 188 -20.08 7.29 -2.02
CA GLN A 188 -21.16 6.65 -1.26
C GLN A 188 -21.19 7.09 0.22
N ILE A 189 -20.03 7.23 0.86
CA ILE A 189 -19.91 7.75 2.23
C ILE A 189 -20.51 9.16 2.30
N LEU A 190 -20.12 10.04 1.36
CA LEU A 190 -20.62 11.43 1.34
C LEU A 190 -22.12 11.54 1.11
N GLN A 191 -22.74 10.57 0.44
CA GLN A 191 -24.19 10.54 0.23
C GLN A 191 -24.97 10.05 1.46
N ASN A 192 -24.31 9.32 2.37
CA ASN A 192 -24.93 8.70 3.54
C ASN A 192 -24.64 9.43 4.87
N LEU A 193 -23.81 10.47 4.85
CA LEU A 193 -23.53 11.35 5.99
C LEU A 193 -24.53 12.51 6.08
#